data_124e3b9f29c448a2f284e59259d93972
#
_entry.id   124e3b9f29c448a2f284e59259d93972
#
_cell.length_a   1.000
_cell.length_b   1.000
_cell.length_c   1.000
_cell.angle_alpha   90.00
_cell.angle_beta   90.00
_cell.angle_gamma   90.00
#
_symmetry.space_group_name_H-M   'P 1'
#
loop_
_entity.id
_entity.type
_entity.pdbx_description
1 polymer ?
#
loop_
_entity_poly.entity_id
_entity_poly.type
_entity_poly.pdbx_seq_one_letter_code
_entity_poly.pdbx_strand_id
1 'polypeptide(L)'
;PHHLFFNDEALLNYNTNLKVAPPIRNDISRNALIKGIKQGVIDCIATDHAPHSLHEKQTTFDCASFGMIGLESCFGVVKRLLVDEEGLSLINLIKLLTTAPRQIMGFNSDLFKVGTEAELVLFNPVKKWKFKESNVFSKSVNSPFYDQELIGKVRYTISKGKIAEIS
;
A
#
# COMPACT_ATOMS: atom_id res chain seq x y z
N PRO A 1 1.80 -0.54 -4.53
CA PRO A 1 2.53 0.54 -3.83
C PRO A 1 4.04 0.47 -4.03
N HIS A 2 4.64 -0.73 -3.94
CA HIS A 2 6.10 -0.91 -4.02
C HIS A 2 6.69 -0.52 -5.37
N HIS A 3 6.03 -0.79 -6.50
CA HIS A 3 6.45 -0.34 -7.82
C HIS A 3 6.41 1.17 -8.02
N LEU A 4 5.65 1.88 -7.18
CA LEU A 4 5.61 3.34 -7.18
C LEU A 4 6.70 3.95 -6.28
N PHE A 5 7.08 3.24 -5.21
CA PHE A 5 7.97 3.74 -4.18
C PHE A 5 9.44 3.41 -4.46
N PHE A 6 9.74 2.15 -4.79
CA PHE A 6 11.11 1.69 -5.04
C PHE A 6 11.46 1.73 -6.53
N ASN A 7 12.73 1.96 -6.81
CA ASN A 7 13.39 1.73 -8.09
C ASN A 7 14.40 0.57 -7.98
N ASP A 8 15.04 0.19 -9.07
CA ASP A 8 15.98 -0.93 -9.13
C ASP A 8 17.26 -0.72 -8.31
N GLU A 9 17.63 0.51 -7.98
CA GLU A 9 18.75 0.79 -7.06
C GLU A 9 18.52 0.20 -5.66
N ALA A 10 17.26 0.09 -5.24
CA ALA A 10 16.92 -0.54 -3.96
C ALA A 10 17.28 -2.04 -3.90
N LEU A 11 17.53 -2.68 -5.05
CA LEU A 11 17.92 -4.10 -5.14
C LEU A 11 19.41 -4.34 -4.98
N LEU A 12 20.26 -3.31 -4.98
CA LEU A 12 21.71 -3.43 -4.96
C LEU A 12 22.27 -4.18 -3.73
N ASN A 13 21.53 -4.15 -2.62
CA ASN A 13 21.88 -4.87 -1.39
C ASN A 13 21.23 -6.27 -1.28
N TYR A 14 20.59 -6.75 -2.34
CA TYR A 14 19.91 -8.04 -2.38
C TYR A 14 18.89 -8.27 -1.25
N ASN A 15 18.21 -7.21 -0.80
CA ASN A 15 17.14 -7.35 0.20
C ASN A 15 16.00 -8.23 -0.34
N THR A 16 15.86 -9.42 0.22
CA THR A 16 14.87 -10.41 -0.22
C THR A 16 13.43 -9.90 -0.10
N ASN A 17 13.15 -8.95 0.81
CA ASN A 17 11.82 -8.35 0.91
C ASN A 17 11.45 -7.49 -0.32
N LEU A 18 12.44 -7.13 -1.17
CA LEU A 18 12.20 -6.45 -2.45
C LEU A 18 12.09 -7.42 -3.63
N LYS A 19 12.25 -8.73 -3.40
CA LYS A 19 12.03 -9.73 -4.45
C LYS A 19 10.53 -9.91 -4.69
N VAL A 20 10.05 -9.38 -5.80
CA VAL A 20 8.64 -9.38 -6.24
C VAL A 20 8.52 -9.78 -7.71
N ALA A 21 7.34 -10.22 -8.12
CA ALA A 21 6.99 -10.49 -9.51
C ALA A 21 5.70 -9.75 -9.88
N PRO A 22 5.74 -8.85 -10.89
CA PRO A 22 6.90 -8.44 -11.70
C PRO A 22 7.99 -7.74 -10.87
N PRO A 23 9.26 -7.73 -11.33
CA PRO A 23 10.37 -7.16 -10.56
C PRO A 23 10.28 -5.62 -10.47
N ILE A 24 10.88 -5.06 -9.43
CA ILE A 24 11.08 -3.61 -9.30
C ILE A 24 11.87 -3.11 -10.52
N ARG A 25 11.39 -2.00 -11.10
CA ARG A 25 11.94 -1.42 -12.35
C ARG A 25 12.67 -0.11 -12.04
N ASN A 26 13.38 0.39 -13.05
CA ASN A 26 14.09 1.66 -13.00
C ASN A 26 13.12 2.88 -12.87
N ASP A 27 13.71 4.04 -12.61
CA ASP A 27 12.97 5.28 -12.46
C ASP A 27 12.12 5.67 -13.68
N ILE A 28 12.56 5.33 -14.89
CA ILE A 28 11.77 5.61 -16.10
C ILE A 28 10.42 4.90 -16.03
N SER A 29 10.44 3.62 -15.68
CA SER A 29 9.22 2.81 -15.53
C SER A 29 8.39 3.27 -14.33
N ARG A 30 9.02 3.56 -13.19
CA ARG A 30 8.36 4.07 -11.99
C ARG A 30 7.63 5.39 -12.27
N ASN A 31 8.30 6.33 -12.90
CA ASN A 31 7.74 7.64 -13.24
C ASN A 31 6.62 7.52 -14.29
N ALA A 32 6.71 6.56 -15.21
CA ALA A 32 5.62 6.27 -16.15
C ALA A 32 4.34 5.78 -15.44
N LEU A 33 4.47 4.94 -14.41
CA LEU A 33 3.33 4.52 -13.58
C LEU A 33 2.71 5.70 -12.82
N ILE A 34 3.52 6.54 -12.18
CA ILE A 34 3.05 7.74 -11.48
C ILE A 34 2.30 8.68 -12.45
N LYS A 35 2.88 8.91 -13.63
CA LYS A 35 2.24 9.70 -14.68
C LYS A 35 0.92 9.08 -15.14
N GLY A 36 0.88 7.76 -15.34
CA GLY A 36 -0.33 7.02 -15.69
C GLY A 36 -1.46 7.17 -14.68
N ILE A 37 -1.13 7.15 -13.39
CA ILE A 37 -2.08 7.43 -12.30
C ILE A 37 -2.61 8.87 -12.39
N LYS A 38 -1.71 9.84 -12.53
CA LYS A 38 -2.09 11.28 -12.60
C LYS A 38 -2.95 11.60 -13.82
N GLN A 39 -2.77 10.87 -14.91
CA GLN A 39 -3.52 11.02 -16.16
C GLN A 39 -4.83 10.19 -16.20
N GLY A 40 -5.10 9.37 -15.18
CA GLY A 40 -6.28 8.51 -15.14
C GLY A 40 -6.22 7.32 -16.11
N VAL A 41 -5.02 6.91 -16.53
CA VAL A 41 -4.79 5.70 -17.35
C VAL A 41 -4.80 4.45 -16.48
N ILE A 42 -4.40 4.60 -15.19
CA ILE A 42 -4.43 3.54 -14.19
C ILE A 42 -5.63 3.79 -13.29
N ASP A 43 -6.52 2.83 -13.23
CA ASP A 43 -7.84 2.97 -12.61
C ASP A 43 -7.84 2.72 -11.09
N CYS A 44 -6.92 1.89 -10.58
CA CYS A 44 -6.86 1.60 -9.14
C CYS A 44 -5.44 1.21 -8.70
N ILE A 45 -5.23 1.21 -7.38
CA ILE A 45 -4.00 0.74 -6.74
C ILE A 45 -4.32 -0.50 -5.92
N ALA A 46 -3.66 -1.61 -6.24
CA ALA A 46 -3.71 -2.86 -5.49
C ALA A 46 -2.43 -3.04 -4.66
N THR A 47 -2.54 -3.70 -3.50
CA THR A 47 -1.42 -3.86 -2.57
C THR A 47 -0.42 -4.92 -2.98
N ASP A 48 -0.87 -5.94 -3.73
CA ASP A 48 -0.11 -7.16 -3.99
C ASP A 48 0.42 -7.80 -2.69
N HIS A 49 -0.45 -7.86 -1.68
CA HIS A 49 -0.12 -8.36 -0.35
C HIS A 49 0.19 -9.85 -0.39
N ALA A 50 1.46 -10.19 -0.22
CA ALA A 50 1.97 -11.57 -0.27
C ALA A 50 2.81 -11.89 0.98
N PRO A 51 2.17 -12.36 2.06
CA PRO A 51 2.86 -12.76 3.27
C PRO A 51 3.64 -14.06 3.07
N HIS A 52 4.91 -14.05 3.46
CA HIS A 52 5.81 -15.20 3.44
C HIS A 52 6.44 -15.38 4.81
N SER A 53 6.74 -16.63 5.16
CA SER A 53 7.43 -16.96 6.41
C SER A 53 8.86 -16.39 6.44
N LEU A 54 9.42 -16.21 7.62
CA LEU A 54 10.81 -15.81 7.77
C LEU A 54 11.75 -16.76 7.04
N HIS A 55 11.50 -18.07 7.11
CA HIS A 55 12.31 -19.09 6.44
C HIS A 55 12.35 -18.91 4.91
N GLU A 56 11.23 -18.53 4.29
CA GLU A 56 11.14 -18.28 2.85
C GLU A 56 11.82 -16.98 2.41
N LYS A 57 12.04 -16.06 3.34
CA LYS A 57 12.66 -14.75 3.07
C LYS A 57 14.10 -14.64 3.60
N GLN A 58 14.47 -15.34 4.67
CA GLN A 58 15.83 -15.36 5.23
C GLN A 58 16.71 -16.39 4.53
N THR A 59 16.88 -16.22 3.24
CA THR A 59 17.71 -17.06 2.37
C THR A 59 18.42 -16.17 1.33
N THR A 60 19.15 -16.75 0.39
CA THR A 60 19.76 -15.99 -0.70
C THR A 60 18.69 -15.38 -1.62
N PHE A 61 19.02 -14.27 -2.28
CA PHE A 61 18.03 -13.54 -3.08
C PHE A 61 17.42 -14.41 -4.20
N ASP A 62 18.19 -15.28 -4.83
CA ASP A 62 17.77 -16.21 -5.87
C ASP A 62 16.78 -17.27 -5.35
N CYS A 63 16.96 -17.75 -4.12
CA CYS A 63 16.10 -18.75 -3.48
C CYS A 63 14.86 -18.18 -2.77
N ALA A 64 14.86 -16.90 -2.41
CA ALA A 64 13.77 -16.27 -1.67
C ALA A 64 12.47 -16.28 -2.47
N SER A 65 11.34 -16.48 -1.75
CA SER A 65 10.00 -16.38 -2.32
C SER A 65 9.67 -14.96 -2.81
N PHE A 66 8.90 -14.85 -3.88
CA PHE A 66 8.44 -13.57 -4.42
C PHE A 66 7.28 -13.02 -3.60
N GLY A 67 7.40 -11.79 -3.14
CA GLY A 67 6.33 -11.07 -2.46
C GLY A 67 6.75 -10.35 -1.19
N MET A 68 5.88 -9.42 -0.77
CA MET A 68 5.99 -8.66 0.46
C MET A 68 4.60 -8.37 1.04
N ILE A 69 4.52 -8.12 2.35
CA ILE A 69 3.28 -7.61 2.92
C ILE A 69 3.08 -6.14 2.51
N GLY A 70 1.84 -5.75 2.24
CA GLY A 70 1.54 -4.41 1.73
C GLY A 70 0.28 -3.77 2.29
N LEU A 71 -0.53 -4.46 3.12
CA LEU A 71 -1.80 -3.91 3.61
C LEU A 71 -1.57 -2.74 4.58
N GLU A 72 -0.76 -2.94 5.60
CA GLU A 72 -0.57 -1.99 6.69
C GLU A 72 0.18 -0.73 6.27
N SER A 73 1.11 -0.85 5.32
CA SER A 73 1.92 0.26 4.82
C SER A 73 1.28 1.01 3.64
N CYS A 74 0.33 0.38 2.93
CA CYS A 74 -0.20 0.87 1.65
C CYS A 74 -0.60 2.34 1.69
N PHE A 75 -1.54 2.70 2.57
CA PHE A 75 -2.07 4.06 2.62
C PHE A 75 -0.98 5.10 2.90
N GLY A 76 -0.13 4.86 3.90
CA GLY A 76 0.95 5.78 4.26
C GLY A 76 1.99 5.95 3.16
N VAL A 77 2.32 4.88 2.44
CA VAL A 77 3.26 4.89 1.31
C VAL A 77 2.70 5.70 0.14
N VAL A 78 1.51 5.34 -0.34
CA VAL A 78 0.95 5.99 -1.54
C VAL A 78 0.47 7.42 -1.25
N LYS A 79 0.03 7.70 -0.02
CA LYS A 79 -0.33 9.07 0.39
C LYS A 79 0.90 9.98 0.40
N ARG A 80 1.99 9.54 1.03
CA ARG A 80 3.25 10.29 1.00
C ARG A 80 3.71 10.55 -0.43
N LEU A 81 3.82 9.49 -1.23
CA LEU A 81 4.36 9.61 -2.58
C LEU A 81 3.44 10.40 -3.50
N LEU A 82 2.18 9.96 -3.67
CA LEU A 82 1.32 10.50 -4.71
C LEU A 82 0.70 11.86 -4.33
N VAL A 83 0.39 12.07 -3.04
CA VAL A 83 -0.25 13.32 -2.61
C VAL A 83 0.80 14.36 -2.20
N ASP A 84 1.72 14.01 -1.28
CA ASP A 84 2.63 15.00 -0.71
C ASP A 84 3.81 15.32 -1.64
N GLU A 85 4.34 14.33 -2.35
CA GLU A 85 5.50 14.53 -3.23
C GLU A 85 5.07 14.84 -4.67
N GLU A 86 4.03 14.17 -5.20
CA GLU A 86 3.61 14.25 -6.61
C GLU A 86 2.38 15.13 -6.87
N GLY A 87 1.74 15.66 -5.81
CA GLY A 87 0.65 16.64 -5.91
C GLY A 87 -0.69 16.08 -6.40
N LEU A 88 -0.91 14.76 -6.32
CA LEU A 88 -2.23 14.18 -6.56
C LEU A 88 -3.19 14.63 -5.46
N SER A 89 -4.45 14.96 -5.80
CA SER A 89 -5.43 15.29 -4.76
C SER A 89 -5.73 14.08 -3.86
N LEU A 90 -5.91 14.32 -2.56
CA LEU A 90 -6.26 13.27 -1.60
C LEU A 90 -7.54 12.53 -2.00
N ILE A 91 -8.52 13.26 -2.55
CA ILE A 91 -9.77 12.67 -3.04
C ILE A 91 -9.51 11.67 -4.16
N ASN A 92 -8.63 11.99 -5.11
CA ASN A 92 -8.28 11.08 -6.19
C ASN A 92 -7.54 9.85 -5.66
N LEU A 93 -6.62 10.00 -4.70
CA LEU A 93 -6.00 8.86 -4.04
C LEU A 93 -7.04 7.96 -3.37
N ILE A 94 -7.99 8.53 -2.62
CA ILE A 94 -9.06 7.75 -1.97
C ILE A 94 -9.89 6.99 -3.01
N LYS A 95 -10.24 7.62 -4.14
CA LYS A 95 -10.94 6.93 -5.23
C LYS A 95 -10.17 5.71 -5.74
N LEU A 96 -8.87 5.86 -5.98
CA LEU A 96 -8.00 4.77 -6.48
C LEU A 96 -7.90 3.58 -5.50
N LEU A 97 -8.12 3.81 -4.21
CA LEU A 97 -8.05 2.78 -3.15
C LEU A 97 -9.43 2.22 -2.75
N THR A 98 -10.53 2.88 -3.12
CA THR A 98 -11.87 2.54 -2.60
C THR A 98 -12.91 2.38 -3.69
N THR A 99 -13.46 3.47 -4.22
CA THR A 99 -14.60 3.42 -5.14
C THR A 99 -14.23 2.85 -6.50
N ALA A 100 -13.06 3.17 -7.04
CA ALA A 100 -12.64 2.65 -8.34
C ALA A 100 -12.47 1.12 -8.35
N PRO A 101 -11.72 0.48 -7.43
CA PRO A 101 -11.64 -0.97 -7.40
C PRO A 101 -13.00 -1.63 -7.16
N ARG A 102 -13.90 -1.03 -6.34
CA ARG A 102 -15.24 -1.56 -6.13
C ARG A 102 -16.07 -1.53 -7.41
N GLN A 103 -15.99 -0.45 -8.18
CA GLN A 103 -16.67 -0.32 -9.48
C GLN A 103 -16.15 -1.35 -10.49
N ILE A 104 -14.83 -1.53 -10.59
CA ILE A 104 -14.21 -2.53 -11.47
C ILE A 104 -14.70 -3.94 -11.14
N MET A 105 -14.83 -4.25 -9.84
CA MET A 105 -15.27 -5.56 -9.36
C MET A 105 -16.80 -5.72 -9.31
N GLY A 106 -17.57 -4.71 -9.70
CA GLY A 106 -19.03 -4.75 -9.66
C GLY A 106 -19.63 -4.68 -8.24
N PHE A 107 -18.85 -4.22 -7.24
CA PHE A 107 -19.35 -4.07 -5.87
C PHE A 107 -20.07 -2.73 -5.69
N ASN A 108 -21.00 -2.69 -4.71
CA ASN A 108 -21.61 -1.43 -4.31
C ASN A 108 -20.54 -0.43 -3.86
N SER A 109 -20.54 0.76 -4.46
CA SER A 109 -19.62 1.86 -4.13
C SER A 109 -20.27 2.96 -3.29
N ASP A 110 -21.59 2.93 -3.08
CA ASP A 110 -22.31 3.86 -2.21
C ASP A 110 -22.33 3.33 -0.76
N LEU A 111 -21.24 3.57 -0.05
CA LEU A 111 -21.03 3.08 1.33
C LEU A 111 -21.53 4.04 2.41
N PHE A 112 -22.05 5.22 2.03
CA PHE A 112 -22.58 6.23 2.95
C PHE A 112 -24.10 6.32 2.94
N LYS A 113 -24.78 5.39 2.29
CA LYS A 113 -26.25 5.34 2.28
C LYS A 113 -26.79 4.97 3.66
N VAL A 114 -27.72 5.76 4.15
CA VAL A 114 -28.39 5.48 5.44
C VAL A 114 -29.08 4.12 5.42
N GLY A 115 -28.87 3.32 6.46
CA GLY A 115 -29.45 1.97 6.60
C GLY A 115 -28.57 0.85 6.01
N THR A 116 -27.40 1.17 5.42
CA THR A 116 -26.44 0.15 5.01
C THR A 116 -25.41 -0.12 6.12
N GLU A 117 -24.80 -1.31 6.10
CA GLU A 117 -23.72 -1.64 7.01
C GLU A 117 -22.51 -0.72 6.75
N ALA A 118 -21.94 -0.17 7.83
CA ALA A 118 -20.81 0.75 7.72
C ALA A 118 -19.51 0.00 7.39
N GLU A 119 -18.86 0.40 6.30
CA GLU A 119 -17.48 0.01 5.93
C GLU A 119 -16.65 1.28 5.77
N LEU A 120 -16.00 1.69 6.86
CA LEU A 120 -15.38 3.01 6.97
C LEU A 120 -13.95 2.89 7.50
N VAL A 121 -13.10 3.82 7.08
CA VAL A 121 -11.76 4.02 7.61
C VAL A 121 -11.62 5.47 8.05
N LEU A 122 -11.22 5.69 9.30
CA LEU A 122 -10.88 7.01 9.83
C LEU A 122 -9.35 7.12 9.89
N PHE A 123 -8.81 8.19 9.32
CA PHE A 123 -7.37 8.40 9.28
C PHE A 123 -7.00 9.86 9.53
N ASN A 124 -5.78 10.08 10.01
CA ASN A 124 -5.17 11.40 10.10
C ASN A 124 -4.29 11.61 8.87
N PRO A 125 -4.63 12.54 7.95
CA PRO A 125 -3.93 12.70 6.68
C PRO A 125 -2.53 13.33 6.79
N VAL A 126 -2.22 14.00 7.90
CA VAL A 126 -0.95 14.72 8.08
C VAL A 126 -0.01 14.05 9.07
N LYS A 127 -0.45 13.00 9.76
CA LYS A 127 0.37 12.32 10.76
C LYS A 127 1.56 11.64 10.10
N LYS A 128 2.76 12.07 10.48
CA LYS A 128 4.01 11.39 10.17
C LYS A 128 4.25 10.28 11.19
N TRP A 129 4.71 9.13 10.71
CA TRP A 129 5.01 7.97 11.54
C TRP A 129 6.02 7.07 10.86
N LYS A 130 6.76 6.28 11.64
CA LYS A 130 7.66 5.27 11.10
C LYS A 130 6.97 3.92 11.11
N PHE A 131 7.00 3.24 9.97
CA PHE A 131 6.50 1.88 9.88
C PHE A 131 7.44 0.93 10.60
N LYS A 132 6.91 0.16 11.54
CA LYS A 132 7.64 -0.77 12.38
C LYS A 132 6.92 -2.12 12.43
N GLU A 133 7.60 -3.17 12.85
CA GLU A 133 7.02 -4.49 13.03
C GLU A 133 5.82 -4.47 14.00
N SER A 134 5.85 -3.62 15.02
CA SER A 134 4.71 -3.42 15.93
C SER A 134 3.44 -2.87 15.28
N ASN A 135 3.53 -2.38 14.05
CA ASN A 135 2.37 -1.92 13.27
C ASN A 135 1.81 -3.01 12.33
N VAL A 136 2.38 -4.20 12.34
CA VAL A 136 1.97 -5.30 11.45
C VAL A 136 0.92 -6.15 12.15
N PHE A 137 -0.22 -6.35 11.51
CA PHE A 137 -1.31 -7.25 11.89
C PHE A 137 -1.31 -8.54 11.07
N SER A 138 -0.62 -8.53 9.96
CA SER A 138 -0.41 -9.70 9.11
C SER A 138 0.36 -10.79 9.86
N LYS A 139 0.14 -12.06 9.49
CA LYS A 139 0.82 -13.21 10.10
C LYS A 139 2.32 -13.28 9.77
N SER A 140 2.77 -12.49 8.81
CA SER A 140 4.16 -12.42 8.37
C SER A 140 4.66 -10.97 8.42
N VAL A 141 5.97 -10.83 8.51
CA VAL A 141 6.65 -9.54 8.71
C VAL A 141 7.56 -9.15 7.53
N ASN A 142 7.42 -9.80 6.38
CA ASN A 142 8.27 -9.59 5.18
C ASN A 142 7.95 -8.26 4.49
N SER A 143 8.46 -7.16 5.03
CA SER A 143 8.26 -5.82 4.48
C SER A 143 9.58 -5.08 4.24
N PRO A 144 9.78 -4.43 3.07
CA PRO A 144 10.90 -3.53 2.83
C PRO A 144 10.66 -2.10 3.35
N PHE A 145 9.47 -1.82 3.90
CA PHE A 145 9.08 -0.48 4.33
C PHE A 145 9.44 -0.16 5.78
N TYR A 146 10.07 -1.09 6.52
CA TYR A 146 10.46 -0.82 7.90
C TYR A 146 11.36 0.41 7.99
N ASP A 147 11.15 1.20 9.05
CA ASP A 147 11.81 2.46 9.35
C ASP A 147 11.60 3.59 8.32
N GLN A 148 10.83 3.35 7.26
CA GLN A 148 10.39 4.43 6.37
C GLN A 148 9.44 5.36 7.10
N GLU A 149 9.66 6.68 6.93
CA GLU A 149 8.70 7.69 7.36
C GLU A 149 7.52 7.70 6.39
N LEU A 150 6.35 7.37 6.89
CA LEU A 150 5.09 7.40 6.16
C LEU A 150 4.25 8.60 6.60
N ILE A 151 3.36 9.07 5.72
CA ILE A 151 2.46 10.18 5.99
C ILE A 151 1.02 9.73 5.79
N GLY A 152 0.17 10.04 6.77
CA GLY A 152 -1.20 9.53 6.82
C GLY A 152 -1.27 8.24 7.63
N LYS A 153 -1.95 8.29 8.78
CA LYS A 153 -2.08 7.15 9.68
C LYS A 153 -3.56 6.82 9.87
N VAL A 154 -3.92 5.57 9.57
CA VAL A 154 -5.24 5.02 9.91
C VAL A 154 -5.36 4.97 11.43
N ARG A 155 -6.52 5.38 11.95
CA ARG A 155 -6.83 5.38 13.38
C ARG A 155 -7.91 4.35 13.73
N TYR A 156 -8.93 4.24 12.90
CA TYR A 156 -10.02 3.29 13.11
C TYR A 156 -10.44 2.65 11.79
N THR A 157 -10.80 1.40 11.87
CA THR A 157 -11.52 0.70 10.81
C THR A 157 -12.86 0.20 11.34
N ILE A 158 -13.91 0.36 10.56
CA ILE A 158 -15.27 -0.10 10.88
C ILE A 158 -15.68 -1.03 9.75
N SER A 159 -15.97 -2.27 10.09
CA SER A 159 -16.43 -3.28 9.13
C SER A 159 -17.21 -4.38 9.85
N LYS A 160 -18.27 -4.87 9.22
CA LYS A 160 -19.12 -5.97 9.76
C LYS A 160 -19.54 -5.74 11.20
N GLY A 161 -19.98 -4.52 11.51
CA GLY A 161 -20.44 -4.13 12.85
C GLY A 161 -19.33 -4.06 13.92
N LYS A 162 -18.06 -4.19 13.55
CA LYS A 162 -16.91 -4.11 14.47
C LYS A 162 -16.11 -2.84 14.24
N ILE A 163 -15.57 -2.28 15.31
CA ILE A 163 -14.66 -1.14 15.31
C ILE A 163 -13.31 -1.63 15.83
N ALA A 164 -12.27 -1.40 15.06
CA ALA A 164 -10.88 -1.65 15.48
C ALA A 164 -10.12 -0.32 15.53
N GLU A 165 -9.47 -0.05 16.66
CA GLU A 165 -8.52 1.05 16.79
C GLU A 165 -7.14 0.59 16.36
N ILE A 166 -6.49 1.42 15.55
CA ILE A 166 -5.13 1.18 15.04
C ILE A 166 -4.18 2.14 15.76
N SER A 167 -3.39 1.61 16.67
CA SER A 167 -2.42 2.36 17.48
C SER A 167 -1.14 2.74 16.71
#